data_468a7f376ddd1b6a710c82f3de87edc3
#
_entry.id   468a7f376ddd1b6a710c82f3de87edc3
#
_cell.length_a   1.000
_cell.length_b   1.000
_cell.length_c   1.000
_cell.angle_alpha   90.00
_cell.angle_beta   90.00
_cell.angle_gamma   90.00
#
_symmetry.space_group_name_H-M   'P 1'
#
loop_
_entity.id
_entity.type
_entity.pdbx_description
1 polymer ?
#
loop_
_entity_poly.entity_id
_entity_poly.type
_entity_poly.pdbx_seq_one_letter_code
_entity_poly.pdbx_strand_id
1 'polypeptide(L)'
;MALFVSGLILNPLFFLMSTRGSNDQIIQALIFASIWLLLRRRYILAGFVYGFSIHFKIYPIIFSFVFYFFIDCDRDLIAKGGNPYMAIISKKGFFTRDRLIFTAMTVGTLVILTGVFYPLYGYEYLYEAYLYHFVRKDHRHNNSVYWYLIYQLFDEPRSVLVGVLTFVPQWALVFVSGFALYYDLFTACFLQTWFFVMFNKVMTAQYYMWYAAFWPIILVNNRLATKPYHIIAWCTVWGLG
;
A
#
# COMPACT_ATOMS: atom_id res chain seq x y z
N MET A 1 -10.78 20.23 -1.42
CA MET A 1 -9.53 20.53 -0.70
C MET A 1 -9.76 20.58 0.82
N ALA A 2 -10.65 21.43 1.33
CA ALA A 2 -10.91 21.56 2.79
C ALA A 2 -11.33 20.23 3.46
N LEU A 3 -12.26 19.46 2.88
CA LEU A 3 -12.69 18.14 3.37
C LEU A 3 -11.56 17.11 3.43
N PHE A 4 -10.62 17.16 2.47
CA PHE A 4 -9.45 16.30 2.46
C PHE A 4 -8.52 16.63 3.63
N VAL A 5 -8.21 17.92 3.80
CA VAL A 5 -7.32 18.40 4.85
C VAL A 5 -7.95 18.15 6.22
N SER A 6 -9.23 18.46 6.41
CA SER A 6 -9.92 18.22 7.68
C SER A 6 -10.04 16.72 8.00
N GLY A 7 -10.33 15.87 7.01
CA GLY A 7 -10.42 14.43 7.20
C GLY A 7 -9.11 13.77 7.62
N LEU A 8 -7.97 14.32 7.20
CA LEU A 8 -6.65 13.83 7.64
C LEU A 8 -6.20 14.46 8.97
N ILE A 9 -6.25 15.79 9.06
CA ILE A 9 -5.68 16.53 10.22
C ILE A 9 -6.53 16.34 11.47
N LEU A 10 -7.86 16.34 11.34
CA LEU A 10 -8.79 16.22 12.47
C LEU A 10 -9.05 14.76 12.88
N ASN A 11 -8.50 13.80 12.16
CA ASN A 11 -8.64 12.39 12.53
C ASN A 11 -7.80 12.11 13.79
N PRO A 12 -8.41 11.68 14.91
CA PRO A 12 -7.69 11.44 16.15
C PRO A 12 -6.61 10.37 16.04
N LEU A 13 -6.77 9.37 15.17
CA LEU A 13 -5.75 8.35 14.93
C LEU A 13 -4.47 8.94 14.33
N PHE A 14 -4.59 9.83 13.33
CA PHE A 14 -3.43 10.49 12.74
C PHE A 14 -2.70 11.35 13.78
N PHE A 15 -3.47 12.09 14.59
CA PHE A 15 -2.90 12.90 15.66
C PHE A 15 -2.17 12.04 16.71
N LEU A 16 -2.83 11.01 17.22
CA LEU A 16 -2.25 10.11 18.22
C LEU A 16 -0.99 9.40 17.72
N MET A 17 -0.97 8.93 16.46
CA MET A 17 0.20 8.26 15.92
C MET A 17 1.35 9.24 15.63
N SER A 18 1.03 10.47 15.22
CA SER A 18 2.04 11.53 15.04
C SER A 18 2.70 11.90 16.36
N THR A 19 1.92 12.07 17.42
CA THR A 19 2.45 12.42 18.76
C THR A 19 3.28 11.29 19.38
N ARG A 20 3.02 10.04 19.00
CA ARG A 20 3.84 8.88 19.39
C ARG A 20 5.16 8.75 18.63
N GLY A 21 5.44 9.64 17.69
CA GLY A 21 6.66 9.59 16.87
C GLY A 21 6.66 8.43 15.84
N SER A 22 5.49 7.93 15.43
CA SER A 22 5.40 6.88 14.41
C SER A 22 5.89 7.43 13.06
N ASN A 23 6.72 6.66 12.36
CA ASN A 23 7.20 6.98 11.02
C ASN A 23 6.18 6.71 9.91
N ASP A 24 4.98 6.22 10.24
CA ASP A 24 3.96 5.84 9.27
C ASP A 24 3.45 7.03 8.44
N GLN A 25 3.40 8.25 9.02
CA GLN A 25 3.03 9.46 8.29
C GLN A 25 4.07 9.83 7.22
N ILE A 26 5.36 9.63 7.52
CA ILE A 26 6.45 9.88 6.56
C ILE A 26 6.29 8.93 5.37
N ILE A 27 6.00 7.65 5.64
CA ILE A 27 5.76 6.66 4.60
C ILE A 27 4.55 7.05 3.74
N GLN A 28 3.44 7.46 4.37
CA GLN A 28 2.25 7.90 3.64
C GLN A 28 2.55 9.12 2.76
N ALA A 29 3.31 10.08 3.27
CA ALA A 29 3.74 11.24 2.49
C ALA A 29 4.60 10.83 1.28
N LEU A 30 5.52 9.87 1.43
CA LEU A 30 6.33 9.34 0.34
C LEU A 30 5.49 8.58 -0.70
N ILE A 31 4.48 7.81 -0.26
CA ILE A 31 3.54 7.14 -1.18
C ILE A 31 2.74 8.18 -1.98
N PHE A 32 2.17 9.19 -1.32
CA PHE A 32 1.44 10.25 -2.01
C PHE A 32 2.33 11.09 -2.92
N ALA A 33 3.59 11.35 -2.54
CA ALA A 33 4.58 12.00 -3.40
C ALA A 33 4.87 11.14 -4.64
N SER A 34 5.01 9.82 -4.49
CA SER A 34 5.19 8.89 -5.61
C SER A 34 4.00 8.92 -6.55
N ILE A 35 2.76 8.86 -6.01
CA ILE A 35 1.52 8.95 -6.79
C ILE A 35 1.45 10.29 -7.54
N TRP A 36 1.75 11.39 -6.86
CA TRP A 36 1.75 12.72 -7.47
C TRP A 36 2.76 12.82 -8.62
N LEU A 37 3.97 12.29 -8.44
CA LEU A 37 5.01 12.25 -9.48
C LEU A 37 4.61 11.37 -10.67
N LEU A 38 3.94 10.23 -10.42
CA LEU A 38 3.37 9.38 -11.47
C LEU A 38 2.30 10.12 -12.29
N LEU A 39 1.39 10.83 -11.63
CA LEU A 39 0.37 11.65 -12.29
C LEU A 39 1.01 12.79 -13.12
N ARG A 40 2.13 13.32 -12.69
CA ARG A 40 2.95 14.32 -13.40
C ARG A 40 3.86 13.71 -14.47
N ARG A 41 3.82 12.39 -14.70
CA ARG A 41 4.67 11.65 -15.64
C ARG A 41 6.19 11.82 -15.38
N ARG A 42 6.57 12.07 -14.13
CA ARG A 42 7.97 12.19 -13.68
C ARG A 42 8.51 10.85 -13.21
N TYR A 43 8.60 9.88 -14.11
CA TYR A 43 8.83 8.47 -13.78
C TYR A 43 10.16 8.18 -13.08
N ILE A 44 11.22 8.93 -13.41
CA ILE A 44 12.54 8.82 -12.75
C ILE A 44 12.39 9.16 -11.26
N LEU A 45 11.86 10.35 -10.97
CA LEU A 45 11.67 10.78 -9.58
C LEU A 45 10.64 9.95 -8.85
N ALA A 46 9.57 9.53 -9.52
CA ALA A 46 8.56 8.64 -8.96
C ALA A 46 9.18 7.30 -8.53
N GLY A 47 9.98 6.69 -9.39
CA GLY A 47 10.68 5.43 -9.08
C GLY A 47 11.68 5.59 -7.94
N PHE A 48 12.43 6.68 -7.91
CA PHE A 48 13.36 6.98 -6.81
C PHE A 48 12.63 7.11 -5.47
N VAL A 49 11.61 7.99 -5.39
CA VAL A 49 10.85 8.22 -4.14
C VAL A 49 10.12 6.96 -3.71
N TYR A 50 9.57 6.20 -4.65
CA TYR A 50 8.90 4.95 -4.37
C TYR A 50 9.88 3.87 -3.87
N GLY A 51 11.02 3.69 -4.52
CA GLY A 51 12.08 2.78 -4.07
C GLY A 51 12.58 3.15 -2.66
N PHE A 52 12.77 4.45 -2.39
CA PHE A 52 13.12 4.93 -1.07
C PHE A 52 12.03 4.61 -0.03
N SER A 53 10.74 4.76 -0.38
CA SER A 53 9.64 4.42 0.53
C SER A 53 9.61 2.93 0.89
N ILE A 54 9.88 2.03 -0.06
CA ILE A 54 9.97 0.58 0.18
C ILE A 54 11.19 0.26 1.07
N HIS A 55 12.32 0.92 0.82
CA HIS A 55 13.52 0.72 1.66
C HIS A 55 13.27 1.17 3.10
N PHE A 56 12.59 2.28 3.29
CA PHE A 56 12.28 2.81 4.61
C PHE A 56 11.29 1.93 5.38
N LYS A 57 10.32 1.33 4.68
CA LYS A 57 9.37 0.34 5.20
C LYS A 57 8.85 -0.52 4.05
N ILE A 58 8.92 -1.82 4.16
CA ILE A 58 8.63 -2.75 3.06
C ILE A 58 7.18 -2.69 2.55
N TYR A 59 6.21 -2.27 3.38
CA TYR A 59 4.80 -2.35 3.06
C TYR A 59 4.40 -1.66 1.73
N PRO A 60 4.97 -0.51 1.29
CA PRO A 60 4.60 0.13 0.02
C PRO A 60 4.79 -0.75 -1.22
N ILE A 61 5.56 -1.83 -1.12
CA ILE A 61 5.80 -2.79 -2.23
C ILE A 61 4.50 -3.33 -2.84
N ILE A 62 3.39 -3.33 -2.07
CA ILE A 62 2.07 -3.77 -2.54
C ILE A 62 1.57 -2.97 -3.75
N PHE A 63 2.01 -1.71 -3.92
CA PHE A 63 1.58 -0.84 -5.01
C PHE A 63 2.37 -1.04 -6.31
N SER A 64 3.41 -1.87 -6.33
CA SER A 64 4.32 -2.01 -7.47
C SER A 64 3.58 -2.34 -8.78
N PHE A 65 2.64 -3.28 -8.73
CA PHE A 65 1.88 -3.69 -9.93
C PHE A 65 0.90 -2.62 -10.38
N VAL A 66 0.21 -1.96 -9.45
CA VAL A 66 -0.72 -0.87 -9.79
C VAL A 66 0.03 0.27 -10.46
N PHE A 67 1.16 0.69 -9.91
CA PHE A 67 1.97 1.75 -10.48
C PHE A 67 2.49 1.36 -11.87
N TYR A 68 2.97 0.13 -12.03
CA TYR A 68 3.45 -0.39 -13.31
C TYR A 68 2.35 -0.40 -14.38
N PHE A 69 1.15 -0.91 -14.06
CA PHE A 69 0.04 -0.98 -15.00
C PHE A 69 -0.57 0.38 -15.30
N PHE A 70 -0.56 1.30 -14.33
CA PHE A 70 -1.04 2.66 -14.50
C PHE A 70 -0.20 3.48 -15.48
N ILE A 71 1.13 3.27 -15.49
CA ILE A 71 2.02 3.93 -16.44
C ILE A 71 1.68 3.48 -17.87
N ASP A 72 1.51 4.44 -18.78
CA ASP A 72 1.23 4.19 -20.20
C ASP A 72 -0.03 3.34 -20.50
N CYS A 73 -0.96 3.23 -19.56
CA CYS A 73 -2.26 2.61 -19.87
C CYS A 73 -3.11 3.49 -20.79
N ASP A 74 -3.88 2.87 -21.65
CA ASP A 74 -4.81 3.55 -22.57
C ASP A 74 -6.11 3.92 -21.87
N ARG A 75 -6.13 5.08 -21.20
CA ARG A 75 -7.31 5.58 -20.50
C ARG A 75 -8.44 5.98 -21.45
N ASP A 76 -8.13 6.36 -22.68
CA ASP A 76 -9.14 6.72 -23.68
C ASP A 76 -9.92 5.48 -24.10
N LEU A 77 -9.25 4.32 -24.19
CA LEU A 77 -9.91 3.04 -24.43
C LEU A 77 -10.90 2.70 -23.31
N ILE A 78 -10.46 2.85 -22.05
CA ILE A 78 -11.31 2.58 -20.88
C ILE A 78 -12.49 3.55 -20.84
N ALA A 79 -12.27 4.85 -21.07
CA ALA A 79 -13.30 5.87 -21.07
C ALA A 79 -14.39 5.62 -22.15
N LYS A 80 -14.03 4.96 -23.24
CA LYS A 80 -14.94 4.55 -24.31
C LYS A 80 -15.64 3.21 -24.06
N GLY A 81 -15.48 2.63 -22.86
CA GLY A 81 -16.08 1.32 -22.52
C GLY A 81 -15.32 0.12 -23.08
N GLY A 82 -14.10 0.31 -23.56
CA GLY A 82 -13.25 -0.79 -24.03
C GLY A 82 -12.74 -1.67 -22.89
N ASN A 83 -12.20 -2.83 -23.25
CA ASN A 83 -11.69 -3.79 -22.28
C ASN A 83 -10.48 -3.21 -21.52
N PRO A 84 -10.57 -3.05 -20.18
CA PRO A 84 -9.49 -2.48 -19.39
C PRO A 84 -8.20 -3.30 -19.46
N TYR A 85 -8.26 -4.63 -19.56
CA TYR A 85 -7.06 -5.46 -19.64
C TYR A 85 -6.28 -5.25 -20.95
N MET A 86 -7.00 -4.93 -22.04
CA MET A 86 -6.37 -4.55 -23.30
C MET A 86 -5.74 -3.16 -23.23
N ALA A 87 -6.23 -2.27 -22.38
CA ALA A 87 -5.68 -0.93 -22.21
C ALA A 87 -4.25 -0.93 -21.66
N ILE A 88 -3.82 -2.02 -21.00
CA ILE A 88 -2.44 -2.17 -20.49
C ILE A 88 -1.44 -2.26 -21.65
N ILE A 89 -1.83 -2.89 -22.75
CA ILE A 89 -0.94 -3.22 -23.88
C ILE A 89 -1.31 -2.53 -25.21
N SER A 90 -2.47 -1.88 -25.30
CA SER A 90 -3.09 -1.48 -26.57
C SER A 90 -2.26 -0.50 -27.41
N LYS A 91 -1.63 0.51 -26.78
CA LYS A 91 -0.88 1.55 -27.51
C LYS A 91 0.62 1.30 -27.58
N LYS A 92 1.23 0.72 -26.54
CA LYS A 92 2.69 0.71 -26.39
C LYS A 92 3.27 -0.66 -25.99
N GLY A 93 2.41 -1.67 -25.85
CA GLY A 93 2.82 -2.99 -25.35
C GLY A 93 3.00 -3.05 -23.83
N PHE A 94 3.43 -4.19 -23.33
CA PHE A 94 3.60 -4.45 -21.89
C PHE A 94 4.87 -3.80 -21.32
N PHE A 95 5.99 -3.86 -22.06
CA PHE A 95 7.29 -3.30 -21.67
C PHE A 95 7.49 -1.95 -22.37
N THR A 96 7.02 -0.88 -21.74
CA THR A 96 7.24 0.47 -22.28
C THR A 96 8.49 1.09 -21.67
N ARG A 97 9.09 2.06 -22.39
CA ARG A 97 10.25 2.80 -21.89
C ARG A 97 9.98 3.42 -20.51
N ASP A 98 8.83 4.00 -20.32
CA ASP A 98 8.46 4.71 -19.09
C ASP A 98 8.26 3.74 -17.91
N ARG A 99 7.67 2.57 -18.16
CA ARG A 99 7.57 1.47 -17.19
C ARG A 99 8.94 0.93 -16.78
N LEU A 100 9.80 0.73 -17.76
CA LEU A 100 11.16 0.25 -17.50
C LEU A 100 12.00 1.28 -16.71
N ILE A 101 11.89 2.57 -17.04
CA ILE A 101 12.55 3.64 -16.30
C ILE A 101 12.06 3.65 -14.84
N PHE A 102 10.75 3.64 -14.62
CA PHE A 102 10.19 3.61 -13.27
C PHE A 102 10.67 2.39 -12.48
N THR A 103 10.61 1.21 -13.08
CA THR A 103 11.05 -0.04 -12.43
C THR A 103 12.55 -0.02 -12.15
N ALA A 104 13.37 0.39 -13.12
CA ALA A 104 14.82 0.47 -12.94
C ALA A 104 15.21 1.46 -11.84
N MET A 105 14.55 2.61 -11.76
CA MET A 105 14.77 3.58 -10.69
C MET A 105 14.33 3.05 -9.33
N THR A 106 13.20 2.36 -9.26
CA THR A 106 12.70 1.75 -8.01
C THR A 106 13.66 0.68 -7.50
N VAL A 107 14.00 -0.29 -8.36
CA VAL A 107 14.90 -1.39 -8.01
C VAL A 107 16.32 -0.86 -7.76
N GLY A 108 16.80 0.04 -8.60
CA GLY A 108 18.12 0.66 -8.43
C GLY A 108 18.26 1.38 -7.10
N THR A 109 17.25 2.14 -6.69
CA THR A 109 17.23 2.80 -5.37
C THR A 109 17.30 1.79 -4.23
N LEU A 110 16.51 0.70 -4.30
CA LEU A 110 16.54 -0.36 -3.30
C LEU A 110 17.91 -1.04 -3.24
N VAL A 111 18.47 -1.40 -4.39
CA VAL A 111 19.78 -2.08 -4.47
C VAL A 111 20.90 -1.18 -3.94
N ILE A 112 20.92 0.09 -4.33
CA ILE A 112 21.93 1.04 -3.87
C ILE A 112 21.87 1.25 -2.37
N LEU A 113 20.66 1.53 -1.84
CA LEU A 113 20.50 1.75 -0.40
C LEU A 113 20.82 0.49 0.40
N THR A 114 20.35 -0.68 -0.02
CA THR A 114 20.69 -1.96 0.60
C THR A 114 22.19 -2.21 0.54
N GLY A 115 22.83 -1.92 -0.61
CA GLY A 115 24.28 -2.06 -0.80
C GLY A 115 25.11 -1.13 0.07
N VAL A 116 24.59 0.06 0.43
CA VAL A 116 25.24 0.98 1.37
C VAL A 116 25.15 0.47 2.81
N PHE A 117 23.98 -0.04 3.22
CA PHE A 117 23.78 -0.45 4.61
C PHE A 117 24.29 -1.88 4.91
N TYR A 118 24.30 -2.76 3.91
CA TYR A 118 24.75 -4.14 4.10
C TYR A 118 26.21 -4.27 4.59
N PRO A 119 27.19 -3.54 4.04
CA PRO A 119 28.56 -3.59 4.57
C PRO A 119 28.70 -3.06 6.01
N LEU A 120 27.79 -2.17 6.45
CA LEU A 120 27.82 -1.59 7.77
C LEU A 120 27.20 -2.50 8.83
N TYR A 121 26.13 -3.21 8.49
CA TYR A 121 25.31 -3.97 9.45
C TYR A 121 25.23 -5.46 9.15
N GLY A 122 25.79 -5.93 8.04
CA GLY A 122 25.86 -7.35 7.68
C GLY A 122 24.52 -8.01 7.39
N TYR A 123 24.49 -9.33 7.55
CA TYR A 123 23.29 -10.14 7.29
C TYR A 123 22.11 -9.81 8.22
N GLU A 124 22.37 -9.38 9.45
CA GLU A 124 21.33 -9.01 10.41
C GLU A 124 20.43 -7.91 9.87
N TYR A 125 21.02 -6.94 9.16
CA TYR A 125 20.23 -5.90 8.47
C TYR A 125 19.24 -6.47 7.45
N LEU A 126 19.69 -7.40 6.59
CA LEU A 126 18.79 -8.01 5.60
C LEU A 126 17.69 -8.84 6.27
N TYR A 127 18.05 -9.53 7.34
CA TYR A 127 17.09 -10.34 8.07
C TYR A 127 16.02 -9.46 8.72
N GLU A 128 16.41 -8.48 9.51
CA GLU A 128 15.48 -7.62 10.25
C GLU A 128 14.65 -6.69 9.32
N ALA A 129 15.28 -6.13 8.28
CA ALA A 129 14.60 -5.21 7.37
C ALA A 129 13.61 -5.90 6.42
N TYR A 130 13.88 -7.14 5.99
CA TYR A 130 13.11 -7.79 4.93
C TYR A 130 12.62 -9.20 5.28
N LEU A 131 13.50 -10.08 5.78
CA LEU A 131 13.18 -11.50 5.94
C LEU A 131 12.35 -11.79 7.20
N TYR A 132 12.56 -11.04 8.29
CA TYR A 132 11.85 -11.22 9.54
C TYR A 132 10.33 -11.16 9.37
N HIS A 133 9.82 -10.36 8.45
CA HIS A 133 8.39 -10.24 8.17
C HIS A 133 7.72 -11.56 7.75
N PHE A 134 8.47 -12.49 7.14
CA PHE A 134 7.95 -13.79 6.75
C PHE A 134 7.79 -14.75 7.93
N VAL A 135 8.70 -14.68 8.89
CA VAL A 135 8.74 -15.60 10.04
C VAL A 135 8.12 -15.02 11.31
N ARG A 136 7.85 -13.70 11.33
CA ARG A 136 7.28 -12.99 12.47
C ARG A 136 5.97 -13.63 12.94
N LYS A 137 5.90 -13.88 14.26
CA LYS A 137 4.72 -14.37 14.97
C LYS A 137 4.45 -13.44 16.14
N ASP A 138 3.28 -12.82 16.19
CA ASP A 138 2.85 -12.02 17.33
C ASP A 138 1.55 -12.60 17.87
N HIS A 139 1.58 -13.20 19.05
CA HIS A 139 0.42 -13.75 19.73
C HIS A 139 -0.17 -12.79 20.78
N ARG A 140 0.51 -11.65 21.03
CA ARG A 140 0.07 -10.60 21.98
C ARG A 140 -0.17 -9.31 21.22
N HIS A 141 -1.18 -8.53 21.65
CA HIS A 141 -1.51 -7.21 21.07
C HIS A 141 -1.69 -7.24 19.54
N ASN A 142 -2.31 -8.32 19.04
CA ASN A 142 -2.52 -8.53 17.62
C ASN A 142 -4.02 -8.56 17.30
N ASN A 143 -4.49 -7.61 16.48
CA ASN A 143 -5.89 -7.49 16.05
C ASN A 143 -6.15 -8.23 14.72
N SER A 144 -5.27 -9.13 14.31
CA SER A 144 -5.40 -9.91 13.09
C SER A 144 -6.58 -10.90 13.16
N VAL A 145 -7.23 -11.15 12.03
CA VAL A 145 -8.22 -12.22 11.87
C VAL A 145 -7.63 -13.61 12.14
N TYR A 146 -6.32 -13.73 12.05
CA TYR A 146 -5.56 -14.96 12.33
C TYR A 146 -5.05 -15.05 13.77
N TRP A 147 -5.32 -14.05 14.61
CA TRP A 147 -4.73 -13.96 15.95
C TRP A 147 -4.96 -15.24 16.78
N TYR A 148 -6.18 -15.73 16.82
CA TYR A 148 -6.53 -16.92 17.62
C TYR A 148 -5.82 -18.18 17.13
N LEU A 149 -5.72 -18.36 15.82
CA LEU A 149 -4.99 -19.46 15.21
C LEU A 149 -3.48 -19.40 15.52
N ILE A 150 -2.90 -18.20 15.42
CA ILE A 150 -1.49 -17.97 15.75
C ILE A 150 -1.23 -18.20 17.24
N TYR A 151 -2.16 -17.78 18.10
CA TYR A 151 -2.06 -17.99 19.54
C TYR A 151 -2.06 -19.48 19.89
N GLN A 152 -2.97 -20.28 19.32
CA GLN A 152 -3.05 -21.72 19.57
C GLN A 152 -1.84 -22.51 19.08
N LEU A 153 -1.26 -22.08 17.95
CA LEU A 153 -0.16 -22.78 17.31
C LEU A 153 1.22 -22.15 17.59
N PHE A 154 1.32 -21.23 18.54
CA PHE A 154 2.53 -20.43 18.74
C PHE A 154 3.77 -21.29 19.01
N ASP A 155 3.66 -22.30 19.85
CA ASP A 155 4.76 -23.20 20.23
C ASP A 155 4.89 -24.44 19.29
N GLU A 156 3.95 -24.61 18.34
CA GLU A 156 3.94 -25.73 17.43
C GLU A 156 4.86 -25.49 16.22
N PRO A 157 5.58 -26.51 15.72
CA PRO A 157 6.40 -26.40 14.49
C PRO A 157 5.57 -26.01 13.27
N ARG A 158 4.29 -26.39 13.23
CA ARG A 158 3.34 -26.06 12.15
C ARG A 158 3.02 -24.56 12.05
N SER A 159 3.32 -23.79 13.06
CA SER A 159 3.06 -22.34 13.08
C SER A 159 3.79 -21.56 11.98
N VAL A 160 4.95 -22.04 11.52
CA VAL A 160 5.67 -21.44 10.40
C VAL A 160 4.88 -21.60 9.10
N LEU A 161 4.39 -22.82 8.84
CA LEU A 161 3.57 -23.12 7.66
C LEU A 161 2.28 -22.29 7.66
N VAL A 162 1.58 -22.24 8.80
CA VAL A 162 0.38 -21.40 8.95
C VAL A 162 0.72 -19.93 8.71
N GLY A 163 1.83 -19.42 9.27
CA GLY A 163 2.29 -18.07 9.04
C GLY A 163 2.56 -17.75 7.57
N VAL A 164 3.04 -18.71 6.78
CA VAL A 164 3.22 -18.55 5.33
C VAL A 164 1.89 -18.62 4.59
N LEU A 165 1.01 -19.56 4.96
CA LEU A 165 -0.30 -19.72 4.32
C LEU A 165 -1.20 -18.50 4.50
N THR A 166 -1.06 -17.73 5.59
CA THR A 166 -1.81 -16.49 5.80
C THR A 166 -1.46 -15.39 4.80
N PHE A 167 -0.30 -15.47 4.13
CA PHE A 167 0.04 -14.54 3.05
C PHE A 167 -0.72 -14.81 1.75
N VAL A 168 -1.22 -16.03 1.52
CA VAL A 168 -1.89 -16.38 0.27
C VAL A 168 -3.15 -15.53 0.03
N PRO A 169 -4.14 -15.48 0.94
CA PRO A 169 -5.31 -14.61 0.73
C PRO A 169 -4.94 -13.14 0.70
N GLN A 170 -3.98 -12.70 1.52
CA GLN A 170 -3.51 -11.33 1.55
C GLN A 170 -2.99 -10.87 0.18
N TRP A 171 -2.02 -11.60 -0.37
CA TRP A 171 -1.41 -11.25 -1.65
C TRP A 171 -2.35 -11.48 -2.82
N ALA A 172 -3.18 -12.53 -2.80
CA ALA A 172 -4.17 -12.77 -3.84
C ALA A 172 -5.14 -11.57 -3.98
N LEU A 173 -5.66 -11.05 -2.86
CA LEU A 173 -6.56 -9.90 -2.87
C LEU A 173 -5.84 -8.60 -3.28
N VAL A 174 -4.58 -8.41 -2.86
CA VAL A 174 -3.75 -7.28 -3.29
C VAL A 174 -3.55 -7.32 -4.81
N PHE A 175 -3.21 -8.46 -5.39
CA PHE A 175 -3.01 -8.59 -6.84
C PHE A 175 -4.32 -8.43 -7.61
N VAL A 176 -5.39 -9.09 -7.18
CA VAL A 176 -6.69 -9.02 -7.85
C VAL A 176 -7.23 -7.59 -7.85
N SER A 177 -7.22 -6.91 -6.70
CA SER A 177 -7.70 -5.53 -6.61
C SER A 177 -6.84 -4.55 -7.43
N GLY A 178 -5.53 -4.74 -7.38
CA GLY A 178 -4.60 -3.94 -8.17
C GLY A 178 -4.77 -4.14 -9.67
N PHE A 179 -4.93 -5.38 -10.13
CA PHE A 179 -5.11 -5.69 -11.54
C PHE A 179 -6.50 -5.29 -12.05
N ALA A 180 -7.53 -5.41 -11.23
CA ALA A 180 -8.89 -5.03 -11.62
C ALA A 180 -9.10 -3.51 -11.72
N LEU A 181 -8.39 -2.72 -10.89
CA LEU A 181 -8.64 -1.30 -10.71
C LEU A 181 -7.42 -0.41 -11.01
N TYR A 182 -6.38 -0.91 -11.68
CA TYR A 182 -5.14 -0.17 -11.93
C TYR A 182 -5.36 1.20 -12.58
N TYR A 183 -6.42 1.37 -13.35
CA TYR A 183 -6.78 2.62 -14.03
C TYR A 183 -7.33 3.69 -13.09
N ASP A 184 -7.92 3.31 -11.96
CA ASP A 184 -8.29 4.20 -10.85
C ASP A 184 -7.28 4.05 -9.72
N LEU A 185 -6.19 4.78 -9.84
CA LEU A 185 -5.00 4.65 -9.00
C LEU A 185 -5.30 4.78 -7.50
N PHE A 186 -6.17 5.72 -7.12
CA PHE A 186 -6.47 5.94 -5.70
C PHE A 186 -7.34 4.84 -5.11
N THR A 187 -8.38 4.41 -5.83
CA THR A 187 -9.25 3.31 -5.41
C THR A 187 -8.47 1.99 -5.35
N ALA A 188 -7.60 1.74 -6.32
CA ALA A 188 -6.74 0.56 -6.32
C ALA A 188 -5.79 0.56 -5.11
N CYS A 189 -5.08 1.66 -4.84
CA CYS A 189 -4.18 1.76 -3.70
C CYS A 189 -4.92 1.63 -2.36
N PHE A 190 -6.11 2.21 -2.25
CA PHE A 190 -6.96 2.05 -1.06
C PHE A 190 -7.31 0.59 -0.82
N LEU A 191 -7.87 -0.10 -1.82
CA LEU A 191 -8.30 -1.48 -1.67
C LEU A 191 -7.11 -2.42 -1.44
N GLN A 192 -5.98 -2.20 -2.11
CA GLN A 192 -4.76 -2.95 -1.85
C GLN A 192 -4.31 -2.80 -0.40
N THR A 193 -4.30 -1.58 0.11
CA THR A 193 -3.90 -1.33 1.50
C THR A 193 -4.90 -1.91 2.47
N TRP A 194 -6.20 -1.77 2.20
CA TRP A 194 -7.26 -2.31 3.04
C TRP A 194 -7.17 -3.84 3.13
N PHE A 195 -7.09 -4.54 2.00
CA PHE A 195 -6.94 -6.00 1.98
C PHE A 195 -5.62 -6.45 2.62
N PHE A 196 -4.53 -5.72 2.35
CA PHE A 196 -3.24 -6.02 2.95
C PHE A 196 -3.30 -5.95 4.48
N VAL A 197 -3.94 -4.93 5.04
CA VAL A 197 -4.09 -4.77 6.50
C VAL A 197 -5.07 -5.80 7.06
N MET A 198 -6.23 -6.00 6.42
CA MET A 198 -7.30 -6.89 6.89
C MET A 198 -6.85 -8.35 7.00
N PHE A 199 -6.07 -8.82 6.02
CA PHE A 199 -5.56 -10.20 5.97
C PHE A 199 -4.10 -10.32 6.42
N ASN A 200 -3.56 -9.31 7.14
CA ASN A 200 -2.24 -9.41 7.71
C ASN A 200 -2.25 -10.34 8.94
N LYS A 201 -1.23 -11.19 9.04
CA LYS A 201 -1.06 -12.07 10.21
C LYS A 201 -0.73 -11.33 11.51
N VAL A 202 -0.17 -10.12 11.40
CA VAL A 202 0.11 -9.23 12.53
C VAL A 202 -0.50 -7.87 12.23
N MET A 203 -1.47 -7.46 13.04
CA MET A 203 -2.19 -6.21 12.85
C MET A 203 -2.17 -5.40 14.14
N THR A 204 -1.71 -4.17 14.05
CA THR A 204 -1.70 -3.18 15.13
C THR A 204 -2.51 -1.95 14.73
N ALA A 205 -2.98 -1.17 15.70
CA ALA A 205 -3.83 0.00 15.46
C ALA A 205 -3.22 1.02 14.47
N GLN A 206 -1.89 1.14 14.42
CA GLN A 206 -1.22 2.03 13.47
C GLN A 206 -1.47 1.68 12.00
N TYR A 207 -1.76 0.41 11.66
CA TYR A 207 -2.00 -0.01 10.28
C TYR A 207 -3.32 0.52 9.71
N TYR A 208 -4.30 0.86 10.55
CA TYR A 208 -5.53 1.51 10.13
C TYR A 208 -5.26 2.83 9.40
N MET A 209 -4.18 3.54 9.76
CA MET A 209 -3.83 4.80 9.11
C MET A 209 -3.43 4.64 7.65
N TRP A 210 -2.89 3.48 7.27
CA TRP A 210 -2.38 3.27 5.92
C TRP A 210 -3.48 3.37 4.86
N TYR A 211 -4.63 2.77 5.10
CA TYR A 211 -5.77 2.91 4.19
C TYR A 211 -6.64 4.15 4.49
N ALA A 212 -6.71 4.57 5.75
CA ALA A 212 -7.46 5.74 6.14
C ALA A 212 -6.96 7.02 5.45
N ALA A 213 -5.67 7.09 5.13
CA ALA A 213 -5.07 8.21 4.39
C ALA A 213 -5.63 8.38 2.97
N PHE A 214 -6.07 7.30 2.31
CA PHE A 214 -6.69 7.36 0.98
C PHE A 214 -8.17 7.74 1.02
N TRP A 215 -8.85 7.52 2.15
CA TRP A 215 -10.29 7.68 2.27
C TRP A 215 -10.82 9.05 1.84
N PRO A 216 -10.25 10.19 2.28
CA PRO A 216 -10.73 11.51 1.87
C PRO A 216 -10.66 11.73 0.36
N ILE A 217 -9.64 11.17 -0.32
CA ILE A 217 -9.49 11.29 -1.77
C ILE A 217 -10.59 10.50 -2.49
N ILE A 218 -10.87 9.30 -2.01
CA ILE A 218 -11.91 8.43 -2.58
C ILE A 218 -13.29 9.05 -2.43
N LEU A 219 -13.61 9.61 -1.27
CA LEU A 219 -14.87 10.29 -1.02
C LEU A 219 -15.08 11.44 -2.02
N VAL A 220 -14.05 12.25 -2.25
CA VAL A 220 -14.12 13.38 -3.18
C VAL A 220 -14.21 12.91 -4.62
N ASN A 221 -13.41 11.92 -5.00
CA ASN A 221 -13.33 11.44 -6.38
C ASN A 221 -14.61 10.72 -6.83
N ASN A 222 -15.20 9.92 -5.96
CA ASN A 222 -16.43 9.18 -6.26
C ASN A 222 -17.72 9.97 -5.99
N ARG A 223 -17.63 11.25 -5.72
CA ARG A 223 -18.78 12.12 -5.35
C ARG A 223 -19.61 11.57 -4.18
N LEU A 224 -19.07 10.65 -3.38
CA LEU A 224 -19.74 10.09 -2.22
C LEU A 224 -20.00 11.18 -1.16
N ALA A 225 -19.11 12.17 -1.09
CA ALA A 225 -19.25 13.33 -0.20
C ALA A 225 -20.38 14.31 -0.60
N THR A 226 -21.00 14.16 -1.77
CA THR A 226 -22.08 15.05 -2.21
C THR A 226 -23.45 14.71 -1.58
N LYS A 227 -23.56 13.52 -0.99
CA LYS A 227 -24.82 13.06 -0.36
C LYS A 227 -24.65 12.98 1.16
N PRO A 228 -25.46 13.76 1.94
CA PRO A 228 -25.25 13.85 3.40
C PRO A 228 -25.34 12.51 4.13
N TYR A 229 -26.14 11.56 3.64
CA TYR A 229 -26.24 10.24 4.25
C TYR A 229 -24.96 9.40 4.12
N HIS A 230 -24.15 9.62 3.11
CA HIS A 230 -22.83 8.98 3.00
C HIS A 230 -21.84 9.53 4.03
N ILE A 231 -21.91 10.84 4.29
CA ILE A 231 -21.10 11.47 5.33
C ILE A 231 -21.51 10.95 6.71
N ILE A 232 -22.83 10.85 6.95
CA ILE A 232 -23.36 10.29 8.22
C ILE A 232 -22.93 8.83 8.38
N ALA A 233 -23.11 7.99 7.35
CA ALA A 233 -22.67 6.59 7.38
C ALA A 233 -21.15 6.48 7.64
N TRP A 234 -20.36 7.35 7.04
CA TRP A 234 -18.93 7.43 7.27
C TRP A 234 -18.58 7.80 8.71
N CYS A 235 -19.20 8.85 9.25
CA CYS A 235 -19.00 9.27 10.64
C CYS A 235 -19.43 8.18 11.63
N THR A 236 -20.51 7.44 11.31
CA THR A 236 -21.00 6.33 12.16
C THR A 236 -19.99 5.17 12.17
N VAL A 237 -19.48 4.76 11.01
CA VAL A 237 -18.45 3.71 10.92
C VAL A 237 -17.16 4.12 11.64
N TRP A 238 -16.79 5.40 11.58
CA TRP A 238 -15.62 5.92 12.27
C TRP A 238 -15.82 6.11 13.78
N GLY A 239 -17.04 6.39 14.21
CA GLY A 239 -17.38 6.58 15.62
C GLY A 239 -17.62 5.29 16.39
N LEU A 240 -17.84 4.17 15.68
CA LEU A 240 -18.11 2.83 16.28
C LEU A 240 -16.86 1.94 16.28
N GLY A 241 -15.74 2.35 15.68
CA GLY A 241 -14.45 1.64 15.65
C GLY A 241 -13.42 2.30 16.53
#